data_b0467e6c546c04000f620277d5c6a91d
#
_entry.id   b0467e6c546c04000f620277d5c6a91d
#
_cell.length_a   1.000
_cell.length_b   1.000
_cell.length_c   1.000
_cell.angle_alpha   90.00
_cell.angle_beta   90.00
_cell.angle_gamma   90.00
#
_symmetry.space_group_name_H-M   'P 1'
#
loop_
_entity.id
_entity.type
_entity.pdbx_description
1 polymer ?
#
loop_
_entity_poly.entity_id
_entity_poly.type
_entity_poly.pdbx_seq_one_letter_code
_entity_poly.pdbx_strand_id
1 'polypeptide(L)'
;MHSYDFALLLAFFAIVLLPAPWLGRFYFKVMEGQRTWLSPMLGPVEQACYRLAGVRASQEQNWQQYTLALLAFNLAGFLLLFAVLLLQGYLPLNPQHLPGQEWSLAFNTAVSFVTNTNWQAYSGEASVSYLSQMLGLTVQNFVSAATGLAVLVALCRGIARRSATTLGNFWVDMTRATLYGLLPLCLLLALLLVWQGVPQTLADYAHAVTLQGTEQTIPLGPAASQIAIKQLGTNGGGFFGVNSAHPFENPTAWSNLFEVASIILIPVALVFTFGHYVKDLRQSRAILACMLALFLIGGSTALWSEYQPNPALESAQVQQSAPMEGKESRFGTTGSVLWTVTTTSASNGSVNAMHDSLNPLTGMVAMVNMMVGEVIFGGVGAGLYGMLLFVLIAVFLAGLMIGRTPEYLGKKLQAREVQLLVATLLVMPVGVLVLGAIAASLPGPAGAVSNPGAHGFSQLLYAYTSGTANNGSAFAGFGANTVFHNLMIGLAMLVGRFGYILPVLALAGCLAAKKSAPQGQNSFPTHGPLFTGLLLVTILLVGGLTFLPTLALGPIAEHLSLGF
;
A
#
# COMPACT_ATOMS: atom_id res chain seq x y z
N MET A 1 10.32 -2.28 -26.81
CA MET A 1 10.97 -1.42 -25.79
C MET A 1 12.13 -0.66 -26.44
N HIS A 2 12.22 0.63 -26.19
CA HIS A 2 13.28 1.51 -26.68
C HIS A 2 14.40 1.63 -25.64
N SER A 3 15.55 2.22 -26.03
CA SER A 3 16.66 2.48 -25.09
C SER A 3 16.26 3.31 -23.86
N TYR A 4 15.32 4.23 -24.04
CA TYR A 4 14.73 5.02 -22.96
C TYR A 4 14.03 4.17 -21.91
N ASP A 5 13.32 3.12 -22.31
CA ASP A 5 12.61 2.22 -21.38
C ASP A 5 13.58 1.49 -20.44
N PHE A 6 14.69 1.01 -20.98
CA PHE A 6 15.74 0.38 -20.19
C PHE A 6 16.41 1.37 -19.21
N ALA A 7 16.64 2.60 -19.66
CA ALA A 7 17.19 3.65 -18.81
C ALA A 7 16.23 4.00 -17.66
N LEU A 8 14.93 4.08 -17.93
CA LEU A 8 13.90 4.30 -16.92
C LEU A 8 13.89 3.19 -15.86
N LEU A 9 13.88 1.92 -16.27
CA LEU A 9 13.91 0.78 -15.35
C LEU A 9 15.20 0.75 -14.53
N LEU A 10 16.35 0.99 -15.16
CA LEU A 10 17.63 1.04 -14.45
C LEU A 10 17.67 2.17 -13.42
N ALA A 11 17.23 3.37 -13.79
CA ALA A 11 17.15 4.52 -12.88
C ALA A 11 16.20 4.24 -11.69
N PHE A 12 15.04 3.65 -11.95
CA PHE A 12 14.10 3.25 -10.91
C PHE A 12 14.75 2.30 -9.89
N PHE A 13 15.34 1.19 -10.33
CA PHE A 13 16.01 0.25 -9.43
C PHE A 13 17.20 0.89 -8.71
N ALA A 14 17.95 1.76 -9.36
CA ALA A 14 19.08 2.47 -8.74
C ALA A 14 18.59 3.38 -7.61
N ILE A 15 17.54 4.21 -7.84
CA ILE A 15 16.99 5.12 -6.84
C ILE A 15 16.44 4.35 -5.63
N VAL A 16 15.86 3.17 -5.84
CA VAL A 16 15.26 2.38 -4.78
C VAL A 16 16.29 1.55 -4.01
N LEU A 17 17.16 0.80 -4.72
CA LEU A 17 17.99 -0.22 -4.09
C LEU A 17 19.28 0.35 -3.50
N LEU A 18 19.88 1.39 -4.11
CA LEU A 18 21.15 1.93 -3.62
C LEU A 18 21.05 2.57 -2.22
N PRO A 19 20.05 3.42 -1.92
CA PRO A 19 19.94 4.04 -0.59
C PRO A 19 19.33 3.12 0.47
N ALA A 20 18.64 2.02 0.08
CA ALA A 20 17.87 1.19 0.99
C ALA A 20 18.64 0.63 2.20
N PRO A 21 19.90 0.16 2.10
CA PRO A 21 20.62 -0.33 3.28
C PRO A 21 20.92 0.77 4.31
N TRP A 22 21.29 1.99 3.85
CA TRP A 22 21.56 3.12 4.74
C TRP A 22 20.28 3.66 5.36
N LEU A 23 19.22 3.76 4.57
CA LEU A 23 17.91 4.18 5.04
C LEU A 23 17.33 3.16 6.04
N GLY A 24 17.49 1.86 5.80
CA GLY A 24 17.10 0.82 6.74
C GLY A 24 17.82 0.88 8.07
N ARG A 25 19.15 1.15 8.04
CA ARG A 25 19.92 1.39 9.27
C ARG A 25 19.47 2.67 9.99
N PHE A 26 19.11 3.71 9.25
CA PHE A 26 18.58 4.95 9.81
C PHE A 26 17.26 4.69 10.53
N TYR A 27 16.29 4.00 9.90
CA TYR A 27 15.03 3.62 10.54
C TYR A 27 15.24 2.82 11.82
N PHE A 28 16.13 1.82 11.79
CA PHE A 28 16.47 1.07 13.01
C PHE A 28 16.95 1.97 14.14
N LYS A 29 17.87 2.91 13.86
CA LYS A 29 18.39 3.84 14.86
C LYS A 29 17.30 4.75 15.42
N VAL A 30 16.46 5.30 14.57
CA VAL A 30 15.34 6.17 14.97
C VAL A 30 14.38 5.43 15.88
N MET A 31 13.93 4.24 15.47
CA MET A 31 12.92 3.48 16.22
C MET A 31 13.45 2.96 17.57
N GLU A 32 14.76 2.71 17.69
CA GLU A 32 15.41 2.35 18.96
C GLU A 32 15.89 3.58 19.77
N GLY A 33 15.52 4.79 19.36
CA GLY A 33 15.84 6.02 20.09
C GLY A 33 17.31 6.38 20.11
N GLN A 34 18.10 5.86 19.18
CA GLN A 34 19.50 6.19 19.04
C GLN A 34 19.65 7.57 18.39
N ARG A 35 20.69 8.30 18.76
CA ARG A 35 20.98 9.61 18.17
C ARG A 35 21.27 9.49 16.67
N THR A 36 20.63 10.35 15.90
CA THR A 36 20.81 10.52 14.45
C THR A 36 21.19 11.97 14.16
N TRP A 37 21.57 12.27 12.93
CA TRP A 37 21.89 13.64 12.49
C TRP A 37 20.67 14.58 12.53
N LEU A 38 19.43 14.06 12.53
CA LEU A 38 18.20 14.84 12.71
C LEU A 38 17.84 15.10 14.17
N SER A 39 18.44 14.36 15.12
CA SER A 39 18.07 14.45 16.53
C SER A 39 18.26 15.85 17.15
N PRO A 40 19.27 16.67 16.77
CA PRO A 40 19.38 18.02 17.30
C PRO A 40 18.21 18.92 16.91
N MET A 41 17.67 18.75 15.71
CA MET A 41 16.58 19.57 15.19
C MET A 41 15.19 19.04 15.61
N LEU A 42 14.97 17.74 15.48
CA LEU A 42 13.65 17.13 15.71
C LEU A 42 13.45 16.65 17.17
N GLY A 43 14.50 16.46 17.94
CA GLY A 43 14.40 16.01 19.34
C GLY A 43 13.57 16.94 20.24
N PRO A 44 13.73 18.28 20.18
CA PRO A 44 12.86 19.19 20.91
C PRO A 44 11.38 19.06 20.51
N VAL A 45 11.09 18.88 19.22
CA VAL A 45 9.73 18.67 18.69
C VAL A 45 9.15 17.35 19.19
N GLU A 46 9.92 16.26 19.12
CA GLU A 46 9.55 14.94 19.68
C GLU A 46 9.17 15.05 21.16
N GLN A 47 10.00 15.72 21.97
CA GLN A 47 9.72 15.92 23.39
C GLN A 47 8.49 16.79 23.63
N ALA A 48 8.26 17.82 22.81
CA ALA A 48 7.05 18.64 22.90
C ALA A 48 5.80 17.81 22.60
N CYS A 49 5.81 16.95 21.58
CA CYS A 49 4.72 16.03 21.30
C CYS A 49 4.42 15.11 22.48
N TYR A 50 5.46 14.54 23.12
CA TYR A 50 5.27 13.67 24.28
C TYR A 50 4.68 14.42 25.49
N ARG A 51 5.12 15.65 25.74
CA ARG A 51 4.58 16.48 26.84
C ARG A 51 3.12 16.83 26.61
N LEU A 52 2.77 17.25 25.40
CA LEU A 52 1.39 17.61 25.03
C LEU A 52 0.44 16.42 25.10
N ALA A 53 0.89 15.24 24.67
CA ALA A 53 0.10 14.01 24.70
C ALA A 53 0.17 13.26 26.05
N GLY A 54 0.92 13.74 27.04
CA GLY A 54 1.10 13.05 28.33
C GLY A 54 1.83 11.70 28.24
N VAL A 55 2.62 11.50 27.18
CA VAL A 55 3.31 10.24 26.89
C VAL A 55 4.63 10.16 27.66
N ARG A 56 4.83 9.06 28.37
CA ARG A 56 6.11 8.72 29.01
C ARG A 56 6.89 7.76 28.10
N ALA A 57 7.91 8.28 27.42
CA ALA A 57 8.68 7.50 26.44
C ALA A 57 9.40 6.27 27.02
N SER A 58 9.68 6.27 28.34
CA SER A 58 10.30 5.12 29.04
C SER A 58 9.31 4.02 29.42
N GLN A 59 8.00 4.27 29.32
CA GLN A 59 6.97 3.29 29.69
C GLN A 59 6.66 2.40 28.50
N GLU A 60 7.13 1.16 28.53
CA GLU A 60 6.80 0.17 27.51
C GLU A 60 5.42 -0.45 27.75
N GLN A 61 4.79 -0.86 26.65
CA GLN A 61 3.46 -1.48 26.59
C GLN A 61 3.60 -2.97 26.26
N ASN A 62 2.75 -3.81 26.85
CA ASN A 62 2.54 -5.17 26.38
C ASN A 62 1.71 -5.13 25.07
N TRP A 63 1.57 -6.29 24.39
CA TRP A 63 0.90 -6.33 23.11
C TRP A 63 -0.57 -5.88 23.17
N GLN A 64 -1.29 -6.12 24.27
CA GLN A 64 -2.69 -5.70 24.45
C GLN A 64 -2.81 -4.18 24.63
N GLN A 65 -1.95 -3.60 25.48
CA GLN A 65 -1.90 -2.15 25.69
C GLN A 65 -1.50 -1.41 24.40
N TYR A 66 -0.53 -1.96 23.65
CA TYR A 66 -0.10 -1.44 22.36
C TYR A 66 -1.24 -1.47 21.35
N THR A 67 -1.96 -2.60 21.27
CA THR A 67 -3.14 -2.77 20.40
C THR A 67 -4.26 -1.80 20.77
N LEU A 68 -4.57 -1.66 22.05
CA LEU A 68 -5.62 -0.73 22.51
C LEU A 68 -5.27 0.72 22.17
N ALA A 69 -4.02 1.13 22.38
CA ALA A 69 -3.55 2.47 22.01
C ALA A 69 -3.67 2.71 20.50
N LEU A 70 -3.29 1.73 19.68
CA LEU A 70 -3.43 1.76 18.22
C LEU A 70 -4.90 1.90 17.80
N LEU A 71 -5.79 1.09 18.36
CA LEU A 71 -7.23 1.12 18.03
C LEU A 71 -7.86 2.46 18.44
N ALA A 72 -7.56 2.95 19.64
CA ALA A 72 -8.06 4.23 20.13
C ALA A 72 -7.60 5.39 19.24
N PHE A 73 -6.33 5.38 18.81
CA PHE A 73 -5.78 6.39 17.90
C PHE A 73 -6.48 6.38 16.54
N ASN A 74 -6.61 5.19 15.93
CA ASN A 74 -7.26 5.06 14.62
C ASN A 74 -8.76 5.39 14.67
N LEU A 75 -9.45 5.03 15.76
CA LEU A 75 -10.84 5.42 15.96
C LEU A 75 -11.00 6.94 16.08
N ALA A 76 -10.12 7.60 16.83
CA ALA A 76 -10.12 9.07 16.93
C ALA A 76 -9.85 9.72 15.57
N GLY A 77 -8.90 9.19 14.78
CA GLY A 77 -8.63 9.64 13.42
C GLY A 77 -9.83 9.47 12.49
N PHE A 78 -10.51 8.32 12.57
CA PHE A 78 -11.74 8.05 11.82
C PHE A 78 -12.84 9.08 12.16
N LEU A 79 -13.13 9.27 13.45
CA LEU A 79 -14.18 10.19 13.88
C LEU A 79 -13.87 11.63 13.47
N LEU A 80 -12.62 12.07 13.60
CA LEU A 80 -12.19 13.39 13.18
C LEU A 80 -12.35 13.59 11.68
N LEU A 81 -11.83 12.65 10.86
CA LEU A 81 -11.92 12.76 9.41
C LEU A 81 -13.37 12.69 8.93
N PHE A 82 -14.17 11.77 9.48
CA PHE A 82 -15.60 11.66 9.17
C PHE A 82 -16.34 12.98 9.46
N ALA A 83 -16.10 13.58 10.62
CA ALA A 83 -16.69 14.86 10.98
C ALA A 83 -16.24 16.00 10.05
N VAL A 84 -14.95 16.06 9.69
CA VAL A 84 -14.43 17.08 8.76
C VAL A 84 -15.10 16.97 7.40
N LEU A 85 -15.26 15.76 6.85
CA LEU A 85 -15.89 15.54 5.54
C LEU A 85 -17.38 15.89 5.53
N LEU A 86 -18.12 15.57 6.60
CA LEU A 86 -19.53 15.95 6.73
C LEU A 86 -19.72 17.45 6.89
N LEU A 87 -18.82 18.12 7.60
CA LEU A 87 -18.97 19.52 8.00
C LEU A 87 -18.20 20.49 7.11
N GLN A 88 -17.51 20.02 6.06
CA GLN A 88 -16.59 20.87 5.26
C GLN A 88 -17.26 22.12 4.68
N GLY A 89 -18.56 22.09 4.40
CA GLY A 89 -19.30 23.25 3.91
C GLY A 89 -19.35 24.43 4.90
N TYR A 90 -19.11 24.18 6.19
CA TYR A 90 -19.06 25.19 7.26
C TYR A 90 -17.62 25.53 7.68
N LEU A 91 -16.62 24.81 7.15
CA LEU A 91 -15.22 24.99 7.54
C LEU A 91 -14.51 26.00 6.63
N PRO A 92 -13.46 26.67 7.13
CA PRO A 92 -12.68 27.63 6.32
C PRO A 92 -11.87 26.91 5.23
N LEU A 93 -11.21 27.68 4.37
CA LEU A 93 -10.40 27.18 3.25
C LEU A 93 -11.22 26.32 2.27
N ASN A 94 -12.43 26.76 1.98
CA ASN A 94 -13.35 26.16 1.00
C ASN A 94 -13.76 27.23 -0.03
N PRO A 95 -12.83 27.70 -0.88
CA PRO A 95 -13.11 28.79 -1.82
C PRO A 95 -14.14 28.40 -2.88
N GLN A 96 -14.27 27.11 -3.22
CA GLN A 96 -15.27 26.60 -4.17
C GLN A 96 -16.66 26.39 -3.54
N HIS A 97 -16.83 26.67 -2.24
CA HIS A 97 -18.09 26.47 -1.50
C HIS A 97 -18.65 25.05 -1.61
N LEU A 98 -17.75 24.02 -1.59
CA LEU A 98 -18.14 22.62 -1.68
C LEU A 98 -18.99 22.23 -0.46
N PRO A 99 -20.12 21.52 -0.67
CA PRO A 99 -20.97 21.05 0.42
C PRO A 99 -20.29 19.91 1.20
N GLY A 100 -20.85 19.54 2.37
CA GLY A 100 -20.48 18.32 3.06
C GLY A 100 -20.69 17.07 2.18
N GLN A 101 -19.82 16.07 2.32
CA GLN A 101 -20.02 14.80 1.61
C GLN A 101 -21.27 14.07 2.13
N GLU A 102 -21.89 13.27 1.27
CA GLU A 102 -22.95 12.33 1.66
C GLU A 102 -22.39 11.35 2.70
N TRP A 103 -23.20 10.97 3.70
CA TRP A 103 -22.73 10.24 4.87
C TRP A 103 -22.06 8.89 4.55
N SER A 104 -22.57 8.13 3.57
CA SER A 104 -21.99 6.84 3.22
C SER A 104 -20.65 7.00 2.48
N LEU A 105 -20.51 8.02 1.65
CA LEU A 105 -19.27 8.39 1.00
C LEU A 105 -18.24 8.92 2.02
N ALA A 106 -18.67 9.79 2.94
CA ALA A 106 -17.82 10.30 4.03
C ALA A 106 -17.33 9.14 4.93
N PHE A 107 -18.21 8.17 5.25
CA PHE A 107 -17.84 6.96 5.98
C PHE A 107 -16.79 6.15 5.23
N ASN A 108 -17.04 5.84 3.94
CA ASN A 108 -16.10 5.10 3.11
C ASN A 108 -14.74 5.81 3.05
N THR A 109 -14.73 7.12 2.80
CA THR A 109 -13.52 7.94 2.74
C THR A 109 -12.75 7.94 4.05
N ALA A 110 -13.44 8.13 5.19
CA ALA A 110 -12.80 8.12 6.50
C ALA A 110 -12.20 6.76 6.83
N VAL A 111 -12.90 5.66 6.59
CA VAL A 111 -12.37 4.29 6.72
C VAL A 111 -11.15 4.10 5.81
N SER A 112 -11.28 4.51 4.56
CA SER A 112 -10.26 4.34 3.53
C SER A 112 -8.93 5.00 3.92
N PHE A 113 -8.97 6.24 4.40
CA PHE A 113 -7.75 6.96 4.79
C PHE A 113 -7.15 6.46 6.12
N VAL A 114 -7.99 6.06 7.07
CA VAL A 114 -7.54 5.46 8.34
C VAL A 114 -6.87 4.10 8.12
N THR A 115 -7.37 3.31 7.19
CA THR A 115 -6.81 2.00 6.86
C THR A 115 -5.61 2.06 5.92
N ASN A 116 -5.18 3.24 5.50
CA ASN A 116 -4.11 3.47 4.51
C ASN A 116 -4.46 2.98 3.10
N THR A 117 -5.75 2.77 2.81
CA THR A 117 -6.23 2.30 1.50
C THR A 117 -6.29 3.43 0.50
N ASN A 118 -6.82 4.57 0.92
CA ASN A 118 -7.08 5.76 0.11
C ASN A 118 -7.96 5.50 -1.13
N TRP A 119 -8.86 4.52 -1.06
CA TRP A 119 -9.94 4.35 -2.02
C TRP A 119 -10.81 5.60 -2.06
N GLN A 120 -11.06 6.14 -3.25
CA GLN A 120 -11.85 7.35 -3.47
C GLN A 120 -12.93 7.10 -4.52
N ALA A 121 -14.19 7.05 -4.11
CA ALA A 121 -15.35 6.96 -5.00
C ALA A 121 -15.85 8.35 -5.44
N TYR A 122 -14.93 9.33 -5.55
CA TYR A 122 -15.18 10.74 -5.90
C TYR A 122 -13.92 11.36 -6.51
N SER A 123 -14.10 12.49 -7.20
CA SER A 123 -12.99 13.35 -7.65
C SER A 123 -12.68 14.38 -6.58
N GLY A 124 -11.42 14.41 -6.09
CA GLY A 124 -11.03 15.24 -4.96
C GLY A 124 -11.22 16.74 -5.22
N GLU A 125 -10.86 17.21 -6.41
CA GLU A 125 -11.00 18.59 -6.86
C GLU A 125 -12.46 19.08 -6.96
N ALA A 126 -13.40 18.15 -7.11
CA ALA A 126 -14.82 18.48 -7.21
C ALA A 126 -15.60 18.23 -5.91
N SER A 127 -15.00 17.59 -4.91
CA SER A 127 -15.72 17.04 -3.76
C SER A 127 -15.13 17.39 -2.41
N VAL A 128 -13.86 17.85 -2.34
CA VAL A 128 -13.13 18.01 -1.08
C VAL A 128 -12.44 19.37 -1.00
N SER A 129 -12.77 20.15 0.04
CA SER A 129 -12.19 21.47 0.29
C SER A 129 -10.70 21.41 0.64
N TYR A 130 -9.97 22.52 0.51
CA TYR A 130 -8.55 22.59 0.85
C TYR A 130 -8.28 22.21 2.31
N LEU A 131 -9.12 22.65 3.26
CA LEU A 131 -8.97 22.25 4.65
C LEU A 131 -9.10 20.73 4.81
N SER A 132 -10.11 20.13 4.18
CA SER A 132 -10.34 18.70 4.23
C SER A 132 -9.18 17.91 3.58
N GLN A 133 -8.63 18.41 2.47
CA GLN A 133 -7.44 17.85 1.82
C GLN A 133 -6.21 17.89 2.75
N MET A 134 -5.95 19.03 3.41
CA MET A 134 -4.76 19.21 4.23
C MET A 134 -4.90 18.59 5.61
N LEU A 135 -5.89 19.05 6.40
CA LEU A 135 -6.07 18.61 7.80
C LEU A 135 -6.68 17.22 7.90
N GLY A 136 -7.57 16.88 6.97
CA GLY A 136 -8.19 15.57 6.90
C GLY A 136 -7.29 14.55 6.23
N LEU A 137 -7.25 14.56 4.90
CA LEU A 137 -6.66 13.51 4.09
C LEU A 137 -5.12 13.43 4.23
N THR A 138 -4.42 14.57 4.09
CA THR A 138 -2.94 14.58 4.17
C THR A 138 -2.43 14.18 5.55
N VAL A 139 -3.02 14.68 6.64
CA VAL A 139 -2.64 14.28 8.00
C VAL A 139 -2.87 12.78 8.19
N GLN A 140 -4.03 12.27 7.70
CA GLN A 140 -4.33 10.85 7.82
C GLN A 140 -3.35 9.98 7.02
N ASN A 141 -2.86 10.44 5.87
CA ASN A 141 -1.81 9.77 5.11
C ASN A 141 -0.52 9.59 5.92
N PHE A 142 -0.09 10.62 6.67
CA PHE A 142 1.07 10.48 7.55
C PHE A 142 0.85 9.45 8.66
N VAL A 143 -0.26 9.55 9.37
CA VAL A 143 -0.46 8.76 10.58
C VAL A 143 -0.89 7.32 10.29
N SER A 144 -1.58 7.06 9.17
CA SER A 144 -1.91 5.68 8.75
C SER A 144 -0.68 4.90 8.27
N ALA A 145 0.25 5.56 7.57
CA ALA A 145 1.54 4.98 7.21
C ALA A 145 2.42 4.74 8.43
N ALA A 146 2.50 5.72 9.35
CA ALA A 146 3.23 5.58 10.61
C ALA A 146 2.67 4.44 11.48
N THR A 147 1.35 4.20 11.47
CA THR A 147 0.73 3.05 12.15
C THR A 147 1.27 1.73 11.59
N GLY A 148 1.37 1.57 10.28
CA GLY A 148 1.94 0.36 9.66
C GLY A 148 3.39 0.13 10.07
N LEU A 149 4.20 1.19 10.10
CA LEU A 149 5.59 1.13 10.53
C LEU A 149 5.70 0.77 12.02
N ALA A 150 4.86 1.33 12.88
CA ALA A 150 4.83 1.02 14.30
C ALA A 150 4.50 -0.47 14.57
N VAL A 151 3.53 -1.04 13.84
CA VAL A 151 3.20 -2.48 13.91
C VAL A 151 4.37 -3.35 13.47
N LEU A 152 5.04 -2.98 12.37
CA LEU A 152 6.23 -3.71 11.92
C LEU A 152 7.32 -3.71 13.00
N VAL A 153 7.61 -2.55 13.59
CA VAL A 153 8.64 -2.42 14.63
C VAL A 153 8.28 -3.25 15.87
N ALA A 154 7.01 -3.26 16.27
CA ALA A 154 6.52 -4.12 17.34
C ALA A 154 6.76 -5.62 17.02
N LEU A 155 6.49 -6.07 15.78
CA LEU A 155 6.78 -7.44 15.35
C LEU A 155 8.29 -7.72 15.31
N CYS A 156 9.10 -6.80 14.78
CA CYS A 156 10.57 -6.94 14.77
C CYS A 156 11.12 -7.10 16.19
N ARG A 157 10.64 -6.30 17.14
CA ARG A 157 10.99 -6.45 18.57
C ARG A 157 10.49 -7.78 19.12
N GLY A 158 9.26 -8.20 18.76
CA GLY A 158 8.70 -9.51 19.12
C GLY A 158 9.58 -10.67 18.68
N ILE A 159 10.14 -10.61 17.47
CA ILE A 159 11.06 -11.63 16.94
C ILE A 159 12.44 -11.53 17.59
N ALA A 160 12.98 -10.32 17.79
CA ALA A 160 14.34 -10.11 18.27
C ALA A 160 14.51 -10.27 19.79
N ARG A 161 13.51 -9.83 20.58
CA ARG A 161 13.56 -9.87 22.06
C ARG A 161 13.41 -11.30 22.58
N ARG A 162 13.92 -11.56 23.78
CA ARG A 162 13.88 -12.87 24.46
C ARG A 162 13.28 -12.68 25.85
N SER A 163 12.33 -13.56 26.21
CA SER A 163 11.69 -13.55 27.55
C SER A 163 11.18 -12.15 27.95
N ALA A 164 10.67 -11.40 26.98
CA ALA A 164 10.15 -10.05 27.20
C ALA A 164 8.61 -10.06 27.21
N THR A 165 8.01 -9.20 28.02
CA THR A 165 6.55 -9.05 28.11
C THR A 165 6.04 -7.82 27.35
N THR A 166 6.94 -6.97 26.84
CA THR A 166 6.64 -5.67 26.23
C THR A 166 7.17 -5.58 24.81
N LEU A 167 6.55 -4.73 23.97
CA LEU A 167 6.88 -4.52 22.56
C LEU A 167 7.40 -3.10 22.26
N GLY A 168 7.42 -2.21 23.24
CA GLY A 168 7.72 -0.80 23.08
C GLY A 168 6.51 0.06 23.45
N ASN A 169 6.43 1.28 22.90
CA ASN A 169 5.33 2.21 23.16
C ASN A 169 4.78 2.73 21.82
N PHE A 170 3.51 2.48 21.57
CA PHE A 170 2.83 2.87 20.32
C PHE A 170 2.95 4.37 20.02
N TRP A 171 2.73 5.22 21.01
CA TRP A 171 2.79 6.67 20.83
C TRP A 171 4.19 7.17 20.46
N VAL A 172 5.21 6.56 21.05
CA VAL A 172 6.62 6.84 20.73
C VAL A 172 6.95 6.40 19.32
N ASP A 173 6.54 5.18 18.94
CA ASP A 173 6.78 4.62 17.61
C ASP A 173 6.07 5.46 16.54
N MET A 174 4.82 5.87 16.78
CA MET A 174 4.07 6.77 15.89
C MET A 174 4.75 8.12 15.70
N THR A 175 5.16 8.77 16.80
CA THR A 175 5.81 10.07 16.74
C THR A 175 7.13 9.98 15.97
N ARG A 176 7.95 8.99 16.23
CA ARG A 176 9.24 8.79 15.55
C ARG A 176 9.05 8.44 14.07
N ALA A 177 8.12 7.54 13.75
CA ALA A 177 7.80 7.18 12.38
C ALA A 177 7.39 8.42 11.57
N THR A 178 6.54 9.28 12.14
CA THR A 178 6.09 10.50 11.48
C THR A 178 7.20 11.54 11.36
N LEU A 179 7.82 11.93 12.48
CA LEU A 179 8.75 13.08 12.50
C LEU A 179 10.10 12.77 11.83
N TYR A 180 10.65 11.61 12.02
CA TYR A 180 11.98 11.25 11.48
C TYR A 180 11.89 10.39 10.24
N GLY A 181 10.87 9.51 10.17
CA GLY A 181 10.74 8.56 9.10
C GLY A 181 10.11 9.14 7.84
N LEU A 182 8.97 9.79 7.98
CA LEU A 182 8.17 10.25 6.85
C LEU A 182 8.39 11.72 6.50
N LEU A 183 8.29 12.62 7.48
CA LEU A 183 8.23 14.07 7.24
C LEU A 183 9.45 14.62 6.47
N PRO A 184 10.72 14.26 6.78
CA PRO A 184 11.87 14.81 6.06
C PRO A 184 11.91 14.39 4.59
N LEU A 185 11.58 13.13 4.31
CA LEU A 185 11.52 12.62 2.93
C LEU A 185 10.36 13.24 2.15
N CYS A 186 9.21 13.42 2.81
CA CYS A 186 8.05 14.08 2.19
C CYS A 186 8.33 15.54 1.87
N LEU A 187 9.02 16.26 2.74
CA LEU A 187 9.40 17.65 2.47
C LEU A 187 10.34 17.73 1.26
N LEU A 188 11.32 16.85 1.19
CA LEU A 188 12.22 16.79 0.04
C LEU A 188 11.46 16.48 -1.26
N LEU A 189 10.60 15.46 -1.25
CA LEU A 189 9.81 15.09 -2.43
C LEU A 189 8.82 16.20 -2.82
N ALA A 190 8.16 16.86 -1.86
CA ALA A 190 7.26 17.97 -2.14
C ALA A 190 7.98 19.13 -2.85
N LEU A 191 9.19 19.49 -2.40
CA LEU A 191 10.01 20.51 -3.05
C LEU A 191 10.41 20.11 -4.48
N LEU A 192 10.77 18.84 -4.70
CA LEU A 192 11.05 18.31 -6.04
C LEU A 192 9.81 18.37 -6.95
N LEU A 193 8.63 18.03 -6.43
CA LEU A 193 7.37 18.08 -7.18
C LEU A 193 6.98 19.52 -7.53
N VAL A 194 7.11 20.47 -6.59
CA VAL A 194 6.90 21.90 -6.88
C VAL A 194 7.86 22.38 -7.96
N TRP A 195 9.14 21.98 -7.89
CA TRP A 195 10.12 22.30 -8.93
C TRP A 195 9.73 21.72 -10.31
N GLN A 196 9.05 20.57 -10.34
CA GLN A 196 8.53 19.98 -11.58
C GLN A 196 7.23 20.62 -12.07
N GLY A 197 6.60 21.54 -11.32
CA GLY A 197 5.39 22.26 -11.70
C GLY A 197 4.10 21.76 -11.03
N VAL A 198 4.19 20.90 -10.03
CA VAL A 198 3.03 20.49 -9.24
C VAL A 198 2.56 21.68 -8.36
N PRO A 199 1.27 22.06 -8.38
CA PRO A 199 0.79 23.21 -7.63
C PRO A 199 0.86 23.00 -6.12
N GLN A 200 1.23 24.07 -5.41
CA GLN A 200 1.17 24.18 -3.95
C GLN A 200 0.68 25.58 -3.59
N THR A 201 -0.62 25.77 -3.62
CA THR A 201 -1.24 27.08 -3.44
C THR A 201 -2.55 26.97 -2.64
N LEU A 202 -2.96 28.08 -2.02
CA LEU A 202 -4.27 28.24 -1.41
C LEU A 202 -5.17 29.21 -2.22
N ALA A 203 -4.69 29.65 -3.40
CA ALA A 203 -5.50 30.44 -4.32
C ALA A 203 -6.70 29.64 -4.82
N ASP A 204 -7.74 30.37 -5.22
CA ASP A 204 -8.92 29.80 -5.85
C ASP A 204 -8.57 29.13 -7.20
N TYR A 205 -9.49 28.35 -7.75
CA TYR A 205 -9.32 27.74 -9.06
C TYR A 205 -9.17 28.81 -10.14
N ALA A 206 -8.30 28.54 -11.10
CA ALA A 206 -8.12 29.46 -12.21
C ALA A 206 -9.24 29.28 -13.25
N HIS A 207 -9.67 30.39 -13.84
CA HIS A 207 -10.65 30.39 -14.93
C HIS A 207 -9.95 30.78 -16.22
N ALA A 208 -10.21 30.04 -17.28
CA ALA A 208 -9.71 30.31 -18.62
C ALA A 208 -10.86 30.23 -19.63
N VAL A 209 -10.72 30.97 -20.72
CA VAL A 209 -11.66 30.89 -21.85
C VAL A 209 -11.03 30.03 -22.92
N THR A 210 -11.73 28.97 -23.36
CA THR A 210 -11.29 28.10 -24.43
C THR A 210 -11.32 28.82 -25.78
N LEU A 211 -10.68 28.21 -26.81
CA LEU A 211 -10.71 28.71 -28.18
C LEU A 211 -12.15 28.82 -28.75
N GLN A 212 -13.08 27.99 -28.23
CA GLN A 212 -14.49 27.99 -28.60
C GLN A 212 -15.30 29.02 -27.80
N GLY A 213 -14.68 29.81 -26.89
CA GLY A 213 -15.36 30.83 -26.09
C GLY A 213 -16.08 30.28 -24.86
N THR A 214 -15.91 29.02 -24.49
CA THR A 214 -16.48 28.44 -23.26
C THR A 214 -15.55 28.66 -22.07
N GLU A 215 -16.11 28.90 -20.88
CA GLU A 215 -15.32 28.96 -19.64
C GLU A 215 -14.85 27.56 -19.24
N GLN A 216 -13.58 27.47 -18.84
CA GLN A 216 -12.96 26.30 -18.26
C GLN A 216 -12.43 26.61 -16.88
N THR A 217 -12.86 25.85 -15.88
CA THR A 217 -12.29 25.91 -14.53
C THR A 217 -11.09 24.96 -14.44
N ILE A 218 -9.95 25.50 -14.02
CA ILE A 218 -8.70 24.76 -13.84
C ILE A 218 -8.48 24.59 -12.34
N PRO A 219 -8.66 23.36 -11.79
CA PRO A 219 -8.50 23.12 -10.37
C PRO A 219 -7.03 23.28 -9.95
N LEU A 220 -6.82 24.01 -8.87
CA LEU A 220 -5.54 24.22 -8.21
C LEU A 220 -5.65 23.82 -6.74
N GLY A 221 -4.55 23.90 -5.99
CA GLY A 221 -4.60 23.70 -4.56
C GLY A 221 -3.26 23.27 -3.93
N PRO A 222 -3.25 22.90 -2.65
CA PRO A 222 -2.06 22.45 -1.92
C PRO A 222 -1.73 20.99 -2.25
N ALA A 223 -1.49 20.68 -3.52
CA ALA A 223 -1.39 19.32 -4.04
C ALA A 223 -0.01 18.66 -3.76
N ALA A 224 1.11 19.37 -3.99
CA ALA A 224 2.44 18.77 -3.93
C ALA A 224 2.75 18.12 -2.57
N SER A 225 2.36 18.73 -1.46
CA SER A 225 2.56 18.18 -0.12
C SER A 225 1.76 16.89 0.12
N GLN A 226 0.53 16.83 -0.39
CA GLN A 226 -0.29 15.61 -0.31
C GLN A 226 0.27 14.51 -1.19
N ILE A 227 0.69 14.83 -2.43
CA ILE A 227 1.28 13.86 -3.36
C ILE A 227 2.57 13.26 -2.79
N ALA A 228 3.41 14.07 -2.14
CA ALA A 228 4.64 13.57 -1.53
C ALA A 228 4.36 12.49 -0.48
N ILE A 229 3.43 12.71 0.45
CA ILE A 229 3.10 11.71 1.47
C ILE A 229 2.31 10.54 0.88
N LYS A 230 1.40 10.78 -0.09
CA LYS A 230 0.63 9.68 -0.70
C LYS A 230 1.53 8.63 -1.35
N GLN A 231 2.70 9.03 -1.87
CA GLN A 231 3.66 8.10 -2.47
C GLN A 231 4.57 7.49 -1.42
N LEU A 232 5.27 8.30 -0.61
CA LEU A 232 6.19 7.82 0.42
C LEU A 232 5.50 7.03 1.55
N GLY A 233 4.25 7.38 1.87
CA GLY A 233 3.42 6.68 2.86
C GLY A 233 2.71 5.44 2.30
N THR A 234 2.87 5.16 1.00
CA THR A 234 2.13 4.11 0.28
C THR A 234 0.62 4.23 0.47
N ASN A 235 0.10 5.45 0.33
CA ASN A 235 -1.31 5.78 0.53
C ASN A 235 -2.11 5.76 -0.78
N GLY A 236 -1.63 6.48 -1.80
CA GLY A 236 -2.11 6.47 -3.17
C GLY A 236 -3.31 7.34 -3.51
N GLY A 237 -4.03 7.88 -2.55
CA GLY A 237 -5.17 8.78 -2.81
C GLY A 237 -4.74 10.07 -3.50
N GLY A 238 -5.38 10.39 -4.63
CA GLY A 238 -5.07 11.57 -5.43
C GLY A 238 -5.73 12.83 -4.90
N PHE A 239 -5.07 13.98 -5.14
CA PHE A 239 -5.68 15.29 -4.99
C PHE A 239 -6.73 15.49 -6.09
N PHE A 240 -6.43 15.02 -7.31
CA PHE A 240 -7.30 15.04 -8.48
C PHE A 240 -7.89 13.67 -8.76
N GLY A 241 -9.07 13.61 -9.37
CA GLY A 241 -9.84 12.39 -9.58
C GLY A 241 -9.14 11.33 -10.45
N VAL A 242 -8.39 11.75 -11.47
CA VAL A 242 -7.59 10.83 -12.31
C VAL A 242 -6.23 10.49 -11.70
N ASN A 243 -5.98 10.92 -10.46
CA ASN A 243 -4.80 10.59 -9.68
C ASN A 243 -3.48 11.02 -10.39
N SER A 244 -2.42 10.23 -10.31
CA SER A 244 -1.12 10.55 -10.91
C SER A 244 -1.07 10.47 -12.45
N ALA A 245 -2.20 10.24 -13.12
CA ALA A 245 -2.38 10.54 -14.54
C ALA A 245 -2.65 12.03 -14.79
N HIS A 246 -3.11 12.78 -13.77
CA HIS A 246 -3.39 14.20 -13.90
C HIS A 246 -2.10 15.01 -14.13
N PRO A 247 -2.09 15.97 -15.11
CA PRO A 247 -0.89 16.77 -15.38
C PRO A 247 -0.40 17.59 -14.19
N PHE A 248 -1.28 17.98 -13.27
CA PHE A 248 -0.92 18.73 -12.06
C PHE A 248 -0.52 17.86 -10.87
N GLU A 249 -0.63 16.55 -10.97
CA GLU A 249 -0.01 15.64 -10.00
C GLU A 249 1.36 15.16 -10.49
N ASN A 250 1.46 14.83 -11.78
CA ASN A 250 2.62 14.18 -12.36
C ASN A 250 2.90 14.76 -13.76
N PRO A 251 3.47 15.99 -13.84
CA PRO A 251 3.59 16.73 -15.08
C PRO A 251 4.66 16.19 -16.04
N THR A 252 5.74 15.59 -15.54
CA THR A 252 6.95 15.29 -16.31
C THR A 252 7.41 13.84 -16.15
N ALA A 253 8.34 13.41 -17.02
CA ALA A 253 9.01 12.11 -16.88
C ALA A 253 9.83 12.02 -15.57
N TRP A 254 10.38 13.14 -15.09
CA TRP A 254 11.11 13.20 -13.82
C TRP A 254 10.18 13.07 -12.61
N SER A 255 9.04 13.79 -12.60
CA SER A 255 8.06 13.61 -11.54
C SER A 255 7.56 12.16 -11.49
N ASN A 256 7.28 11.55 -12.66
CA ASN A 256 6.88 10.17 -12.76
C ASN A 256 7.91 9.20 -12.16
N LEU A 257 9.19 9.39 -12.45
CA LEU A 257 10.28 8.57 -11.90
C LEU A 257 10.42 8.76 -10.38
N PHE A 258 10.38 10.01 -9.88
CA PHE A 258 10.50 10.29 -8.45
C PHE A 258 9.31 9.73 -7.66
N GLU A 259 8.10 9.89 -8.18
CA GLU A 259 6.91 9.38 -7.52
C GLU A 259 6.89 7.85 -7.49
N VAL A 260 7.07 7.18 -8.64
CA VAL A 260 7.02 5.71 -8.69
C VAL A 260 8.14 5.06 -7.86
N ALA A 261 9.34 5.65 -7.82
CA ALA A 261 10.42 5.16 -6.97
C ALA A 261 10.12 5.38 -5.47
N SER A 262 9.47 6.49 -5.13
CA SER A 262 9.09 6.82 -3.76
C SER A 262 8.10 5.83 -3.16
N ILE A 263 7.26 5.20 -3.98
CA ILE A 263 6.26 4.21 -3.55
C ILE A 263 6.94 3.05 -2.79
N ILE A 264 8.04 2.49 -3.32
CA ILE A 264 8.68 1.32 -2.72
C ILE A 264 9.99 1.61 -1.98
N LEU A 265 10.45 2.86 -1.96
CA LEU A 265 11.72 3.24 -1.32
C LEU A 265 11.75 2.87 0.18
N ILE A 266 10.72 3.29 0.92
CA ILE A 266 10.63 2.99 2.35
C ILE A 266 10.36 1.49 2.59
N PRO A 267 9.39 0.83 1.94
CA PRO A 267 9.20 -0.61 2.05
C PRO A 267 10.46 -1.43 1.86
N VAL A 268 11.27 -1.15 0.84
CA VAL A 268 12.55 -1.86 0.61
C VAL A 268 13.56 -1.57 1.71
N ALA A 269 13.65 -0.31 2.18
CA ALA A 269 14.54 0.04 3.29
C ALA A 269 14.18 -0.70 4.59
N LEU A 270 12.88 -0.89 4.86
CA LEU A 270 12.41 -1.59 6.06
C LEU A 270 12.82 -3.07 6.10
N VAL A 271 13.08 -3.70 4.95
CA VAL A 271 13.64 -5.07 4.92
C VAL A 271 15.02 -5.10 5.58
N PHE A 272 15.86 -4.08 5.33
CA PHE A 272 17.15 -3.96 6.00
C PHE A 272 16.99 -3.57 7.48
N THR A 273 15.97 -2.78 7.82
CA THR A 273 15.64 -2.48 9.22
C THR A 273 15.39 -3.75 10.02
N PHE A 274 14.63 -4.70 9.47
CA PHE A 274 14.41 -6.02 10.08
C PHE A 274 15.73 -6.76 10.32
N GLY A 275 16.64 -6.80 9.34
CA GLY A 275 17.96 -7.43 9.50
C GLY A 275 18.79 -6.83 10.62
N HIS A 276 18.68 -5.51 10.85
CA HIS A 276 19.34 -4.86 12.00
C HIS A 276 18.70 -5.26 13.33
N TYR A 277 17.37 -5.42 13.40
CA TYR A 277 16.68 -5.92 14.61
C TYR A 277 17.12 -7.33 14.99
N VAL A 278 17.18 -8.23 14.02
CA VAL A 278 17.57 -9.63 14.25
C VAL A 278 19.09 -9.84 14.25
N LYS A 279 19.87 -8.80 13.98
CA LYS A 279 21.35 -8.82 13.90
C LYS A 279 21.88 -9.79 12.85
N ASP A 280 21.12 -10.05 11.80
CA ASP A 280 21.51 -10.92 10.67
C ASP A 280 20.97 -10.38 9.34
N LEU A 281 21.83 -9.67 8.60
CA LEU A 281 21.49 -9.12 7.29
C LEU A 281 21.28 -10.18 6.20
N ARG A 282 21.66 -11.43 6.44
CA ARG A 282 21.40 -12.55 5.50
C ARG A 282 19.90 -12.81 5.39
N GLN A 283 19.15 -12.64 6.50
CA GLN A 283 17.69 -12.73 6.52
C GLN A 283 17.06 -11.67 5.59
N SER A 284 17.50 -10.41 5.72
CA SER A 284 17.05 -9.32 4.84
C SER A 284 17.31 -9.60 3.37
N ARG A 285 18.51 -10.10 3.04
CA ARG A 285 18.88 -10.41 1.64
C ARG A 285 18.01 -11.52 1.06
N ALA A 286 17.70 -12.57 1.83
CA ALA A 286 16.85 -13.66 1.38
C ALA A 286 15.41 -13.19 1.14
N ILE A 287 14.86 -12.38 2.05
CA ILE A 287 13.53 -11.79 1.94
C ILE A 287 13.48 -10.84 0.72
N LEU A 288 14.44 -9.93 0.61
CA LEU A 288 14.49 -8.98 -0.52
C LEU A 288 14.63 -9.71 -1.86
N ALA A 289 15.43 -10.78 -1.93
CA ALA A 289 15.58 -11.58 -3.14
C ALA A 289 14.25 -12.24 -3.56
N CYS A 290 13.45 -12.73 -2.60
CA CYS A 290 12.11 -13.25 -2.87
C CYS A 290 11.16 -12.15 -3.37
N MET A 291 11.14 -10.98 -2.73
CA MET A 291 10.33 -9.84 -3.14
C MET A 291 10.69 -9.38 -4.55
N LEU A 292 11.99 -9.23 -4.84
CA LEU A 292 12.48 -8.85 -6.17
C LEU A 292 12.14 -9.90 -7.23
N ALA A 293 12.25 -11.19 -6.91
CA ALA A 293 11.88 -12.25 -7.84
C ALA A 293 10.39 -12.17 -8.23
N LEU A 294 9.50 -12.01 -7.25
CA LEU A 294 8.06 -11.83 -7.50
C LEU A 294 7.79 -10.57 -8.33
N PHE A 295 8.40 -9.45 -7.98
CA PHE A 295 8.26 -8.18 -8.71
C PHE A 295 8.71 -8.29 -10.16
N LEU A 296 9.86 -8.94 -10.39
CA LEU A 296 10.40 -9.13 -11.74
C LEU A 296 9.56 -10.10 -12.57
N ILE A 297 9.06 -11.21 -11.97
CA ILE A 297 8.15 -12.13 -12.66
C ILE A 297 6.87 -11.40 -13.07
N GLY A 298 6.18 -10.73 -12.14
CA GLY A 298 4.97 -9.98 -12.44
C GLY A 298 5.22 -8.85 -13.43
N GLY A 299 6.28 -8.05 -13.22
CA GLY A 299 6.65 -6.94 -14.10
C GLY A 299 6.99 -7.38 -15.52
N SER A 300 7.75 -8.47 -15.68
CA SER A 300 8.07 -9.01 -17.00
C SER A 300 6.84 -9.55 -17.73
N THR A 301 5.94 -10.24 -17.01
CA THR A 301 4.68 -10.73 -17.55
C THR A 301 3.78 -9.56 -17.99
N ALA A 302 3.65 -8.53 -17.16
CA ALA A 302 2.85 -7.35 -17.48
C ALA A 302 3.43 -6.57 -18.66
N LEU A 303 4.74 -6.35 -18.72
CA LEU A 303 5.40 -5.71 -19.86
C LEU A 303 5.20 -6.51 -21.14
N TRP A 304 5.41 -7.83 -21.08
CA TRP A 304 5.21 -8.68 -22.25
C TRP A 304 3.76 -8.58 -22.75
N SER A 305 2.78 -8.70 -21.86
CA SER A 305 1.36 -8.61 -22.18
C SER A 305 0.99 -7.25 -22.81
N GLU A 306 1.48 -6.15 -22.21
CA GLU A 306 1.08 -4.80 -22.61
C GLU A 306 1.76 -4.31 -23.90
N TYR A 307 2.80 -5.00 -24.35
CA TYR A 307 3.40 -4.79 -25.67
C TYR A 307 2.76 -5.67 -26.77
N GLN A 308 1.80 -6.55 -26.43
CA GLN A 308 1.00 -7.25 -27.44
C GLN A 308 -0.13 -6.33 -27.92
N PRO A 309 -0.44 -6.35 -29.24
CA PRO A 309 -1.62 -5.64 -29.74
C PRO A 309 -2.88 -6.19 -29.10
N ASN A 310 -3.84 -5.31 -28.79
CA ASN A 310 -5.12 -5.73 -28.25
C ASN A 310 -6.08 -6.13 -29.40
N PRO A 311 -6.53 -7.39 -29.47
CA PRO A 311 -7.40 -7.87 -30.58
C PRO A 311 -8.72 -7.10 -30.67
N ALA A 312 -9.28 -6.60 -29.57
CA ALA A 312 -10.48 -5.79 -29.58
C ALA A 312 -10.27 -4.45 -30.33
N LEU A 313 -9.11 -3.79 -30.11
CA LEU A 313 -8.74 -2.56 -30.81
C LEU A 313 -8.40 -2.83 -32.29
N GLU A 314 -7.77 -3.96 -32.58
CA GLU A 314 -7.50 -4.38 -33.98
C GLU A 314 -8.79 -4.64 -34.76
N SER A 315 -9.79 -5.30 -34.14
CA SER A 315 -11.08 -5.51 -34.73
C SER A 315 -11.84 -4.20 -35.04
N ALA A 316 -11.57 -3.15 -34.25
CA ALA A 316 -12.07 -1.80 -34.48
C ALA A 316 -11.19 -1.00 -35.47
N GLN A 317 -10.24 -1.64 -36.16
CA GLN A 317 -9.33 -1.04 -37.16
C GLN A 317 -8.41 0.07 -36.56
N VAL A 318 -8.12 0.02 -35.26
CA VAL A 318 -7.17 0.92 -34.62
C VAL A 318 -5.76 0.39 -34.84
N GLN A 319 -4.94 1.15 -35.58
CA GLN A 319 -3.52 0.81 -35.73
C GLN A 319 -2.76 1.09 -34.41
N GLN A 320 -2.05 0.08 -33.94
CA GLN A 320 -1.30 0.19 -32.68
C GLN A 320 0.03 -0.58 -32.75
N SER A 321 1.10 0.04 -32.26
CA SER A 321 2.36 -0.67 -31.99
C SER A 321 2.37 -1.27 -30.57
N ALA A 322 1.59 -0.70 -29.65
CA ALA A 322 1.19 -1.17 -28.34
C ALA A 322 -0.08 -0.41 -27.96
N PRO A 323 -1.03 -1.01 -27.21
CA PRO A 323 -2.27 -0.34 -26.83
C PRO A 323 -1.97 0.85 -25.92
N MET A 324 -2.41 2.03 -26.34
CA MET A 324 -2.26 3.29 -25.60
C MET A 324 -3.56 3.75 -24.95
N GLU A 325 -4.66 3.00 -25.11
CA GLU A 325 -5.90 3.30 -24.40
C GLU A 325 -5.65 3.40 -22.88
N GLY A 326 -6.21 4.40 -22.26
CA GLY A 326 -6.07 4.64 -20.82
C GLY A 326 -4.66 4.97 -20.34
N LYS A 327 -3.68 5.16 -21.23
CA LYS A 327 -2.29 5.48 -20.90
C LYS A 327 -1.94 6.90 -21.36
N GLU A 328 -1.14 7.57 -20.52
CA GLU A 328 -0.62 8.89 -20.84
C GLU A 328 0.54 8.82 -21.82
N SER A 329 0.47 9.59 -22.91
CA SER A 329 1.55 9.68 -23.92
C SER A 329 2.87 10.17 -23.33
N ARG A 330 2.81 10.96 -22.24
CA ARG A 330 3.98 11.45 -21.49
C ARG A 330 4.84 10.33 -20.91
N PHE A 331 4.23 9.19 -20.57
CA PHE A 331 4.87 8.09 -19.84
C PHE A 331 5.03 6.83 -20.69
N GLY A 332 4.21 6.68 -21.70
CA GLY A 332 4.22 5.52 -22.60
C GLY A 332 3.84 4.20 -21.91
N THR A 333 3.95 3.11 -22.63
CA THR A 333 3.56 1.78 -22.14
C THR A 333 4.44 1.33 -20.97
N THR A 334 5.77 1.43 -21.09
CA THR A 334 6.69 1.00 -20.01
C THR A 334 6.48 1.78 -18.71
N GLY A 335 6.30 3.11 -18.77
CA GLY A 335 6.06 3.94 -17.60
C GLY A 335 4.73 3.61 -16.92
N SER A 336 3.69 3.30 -17.69
CA SER A 336 2.37 2.89 -17.19
C SER A 336 2.42 1.53 -16.50
N VAL A 337 3.07 0.53 -17.13
CA VAL A 337 3.22 -0.82 -16.57
C VAL A 337 4.08 -0.81 -15.32
N LEU A 338 5.21 -0.08 -15.32
CA LEU A 338 6.06 0.04 -14.14
C LEU A 338 5.27 0.59 -12.95
N TRP A 339 4.45 1.63 -13.19
CA TRP A 339 3.60 2.18 -12.14
C TRP A 339 2.55 1.18 -11.65
N THR A 340 1.84 0.53 -12.57
CA THR A 340 0.81 -0.47 -12.25
C THR A 340 1.37 -1.60 -11.38
N VAL A 341 2.52 -2.16 -11.75
CA VAL A 341 3.16 -3.24 -10.99
C VAL A 341 3.67 -2.73 -9.65
N THR A 342 4.26 -1.53 -9.60
CA THR A 342 4.78 -0.93 -8.36
C THR A 342 3.66 -0.63 -7.37
N THR A 343 2.58 0.01 -7.81
CA THR A 343 1.48 0.41 -6.95
C THR A 343 0.71 -0.78 -6.37
N THR A 344 0.52 -1.84 -7.16
CA THR A 344 -0.16 -3.06 -6.72
C THR A 344 0.72 -3.99 -5.90
N SER A 345 2.06 -3.89 -6.05
CA SER A 345 3.03 -4.59 -5.19
C SER A 345 3.22 -3.93 -3.83
N ALA A 346 2.83 -2.66 -3.68
CA ALA A 346 3.21 -1.81 -2.55
C ALA A 346 2.04 -1.32 -1.70
N SER A 347 0.82 -1.80 -1.89
CA SER A 347 -0.36 -1.25 -1.17
C SER A 347 -0.47 0.27 -1.30
N ASN A 348 -0.19 0.81 -2.49
CA ASN A 348 -0.19 2.27 -2.69
C ASN A 348 -1.54 2.75 -3.25
N GLY A 349 -1.97 2.25 -4.41
CA GLY A 349 -3.24 2.60 -5.04
C GLY A 349 -3.18 3.79 -5.99
N SER A 350 -2.09 4.57 -6.04
CA SER A 350 -1.95 5.62 -7.06
C SER A 350 -1.81 5.02 -8.45
N VAL A 351 -2.35 5.71 -9.46
CA VAL A 351 -2.33 5.26 -10.84
C VAL A 351 -1.89 6.39 -11.77
N ASN A 352 -1.05 6.07 -12.76
CA ASN A 352 -0.72 6.99 -13.86
C ASN A 352 -1.30 6.54 -15.20
N ALA A 353 -2.11 5.47 -15.17
CA ALA A 353 -2.83 4.91 -16.29
C ALA A 353 -4.14 4.29 -15.79
N MET A 354 -5.12 4.15 -16.65
CA MET A 354 -6.40 3.52 -16.36
C MET A 354 -6.23 2.00 -16.32
N HIS A 355 -6.31 1.39 -15.13
CA HIS A 355 -6.10 -0.05 -14.98
C HIS A 355 -7.19 -0.90 -15.67
N ASP A 356 -8.38 -0.34 -15.88
CA ASP A 356 -9.47 -0.97 -16.62
C ASP A 356 -9.12 -1.23 -18.10
N SER A 357 -8.27 -0.37 -18.69
CA SER A 357 -7.84 -0.44 -20.08
C SER A 357 -6.58 -1.29 -20.31
N LEU A 358 -6.07 -1.96 -19.28
CA LEU A 358 -4.90 -2.84 -19.41
C LEU A 358 -5.30 -4.15 -20.12
N ASN A 359 -4.37 -4.73 -20.86
CA ASN A 359 -4.55 -6.09 -21.37
C ASN A 359 -4.86 -7.07 -20.22
N PRO A 360 -5.71 -8.09 -20.42
CA PRO A 360 -6.24 -8.93 -19.33
C PRO A 360 -5.17 -9.56 -18.44
N LEU A 361 -4.04 -10.01 -19.00
CA LEU A 361 -2.95 -10.57 -18.20
C LEU A 361 -2.23 -9.53 -17.37
N THR A 362 -2.11 -8.28 -17.83
CA THR A 362 -1.56 -7.18 -17.03
C THR A 362 -2.48 -6.85 -15.87
N GLY A 363 -3.80 -6.79 -16.12
CA GLY A 363 -4.82 -6.66 -15.07
C GLY A 363 -4.79 -7.81 -14.07
N MET A 364 -4.57 -9.04 -14.54
CA MET A 364 -4.38 -10.22 -13.68
C MET A 364 -3.15 -10.09 -12.78
N VAL A 365 -2.01 -9.62 -13.31
CA VAL A 365 -0.80 -9.38 -12.50
C VAL A 365 -1.09 -8.38 -11.38
N ALA A 366 -1.79 -7.29 -11.69
CA ALA A 366 -2.20 -6.30 -10.68
C ALA A 366 -3.07 -6.93 -9.58
N MET A 367 -4.05 -7.77 -9.95
CA MET A 367 -4.90 -8.49 -8.98
C MET A 367 -4.09 -9.49 -8.14
N VAL A 368 -3.22 -10.30 -8.78
CA VAL A 368 -2.37 -11.29 -8.07
C VAL A 368 -1.47 -10.61 -7.06
N ASN A 369 -0.83 -9.49 -7.40
CA ASN A 369 0.01 -8.72 -6.50
C ASN A 369 -0.74 -8.35 -5.21
N MET A 370 -1.99 -7.89 -5.33
CA MET A 370 -2.84 -7.54 -4.20
C MET A 370 -3.37 -8.77 -3.45
N MET A 371 -3.80 -9.82 -4.18
CA MET A 371 -4.39 -11.04 -3.62
C MET A 371 -3.42 -11.84 -2.74
N VAL A 372 -2.13 -11.80 -3.04
CA VAL A 372 -1.11 -12.41 -2.17
C VAL A 372 -0.84 -11.57 -0.90
N GLY A 373 -1.61 -10.51 -0.66
CA GLY A 373 -1.49 -9.64 0.51
C GLY A 373 -0.41 -8.57 0.37
N GLU A 374 -0.09 -8.20 -0.88
CA GLU A 374 0.91 -7.16 -1.22
C GLU A 374 2.28 -7.39 -0.56
N VAL A 375 2.65 -8.66 -0.37
CA VAL A 375 3.90 -9.04 0.30
C VAL A 375 5.14 -8.82 -0.59
N ILE A 376 4.97 -8.38 -1.83
CA ILE A 376 6.09 -8.21 -2.77
C ILE A 376 7.02 -7.10 -2.31
N PHE A 377 6.47 -5.94 -1.91
CA PHE A 377 7.12 -4.92 -1.09
C PHE A 377 6.15 -4.45 -0.02
N GLY A 378 4.88 -4.31 -0.40
CA GLY A 378 3.75 -3.91 0.41
C GLY A 378 3.81 -2.48 0.88
N GLY A 379 2.81 -2.08 1.66
CA GLY A 379 2.74 -0.78 2.29
C GLY A 379 3.85 -0.57 3.33
N VAL A 380 4.06 0.69 3.72
CA VAL A 380 5.04 1.06 4.76
C VAL A 380 4.78 0.25 6.05
N GLY A 381 5.66 -0.70 6.30
CA GLY A 381 5.52 -1.69 7.38
C GLY A 381 4.62 -2.87 7.04
N ALA A 382 3.47 -2.64 6.42
CA ALA A 382 2.45 -3.66 6.17
C ALA A 382 2.97 -4.82 5.31
N GLY A 383 3.63 -4.54 4.22
CA GLY A 383 4.17 -5.58 3.35
C GLY A 383 5.20 -6.45 4.03
N LEU A 384 6.10 -5.86 4.80
CA LEU A 384 7.13 -6.63 5.46
C LEU A 384 6.57 -7.49 6.61
N TYR A 385 5.60 -6.98 7.41
CA TYR A 385 5.00 -7.87 8.40
C TYR A 385 4.18 -8.99 7.73
N GLY A 386 3.50 -8.74 6.62
CA GLY A 386 2.87 -9.78 5.80
C GLY A 386 3.87 -10.81 5.27
N MET A 387 4.99 -10.36 4.69
CA MET A 387 6.07 -11.24 4.25
C MET A 387 6.66 -12.07 5.39
N LEU A 388 6.84 -11.49 6.58
CA LEU A 388 7.32 -12.24 7.75
C LEU A 388 6.34 -13.33 8.20
N LEU A 389 5.02 -13.16 8.01
CA LEU A 389 4.05 -14.23 8.22
C LEU A 389 4.29 -15.39 7.25
N PHE A 390 4.52 -15.11 5.96
CA PHE A 390 4.87 -16.14 4.99
C PHE A 390 6.22 -16.81 5.28
N VAL A 391 7.20 -16.08 5.80
CA VAL A 391 8.45 -16.65 6.31
C VAL A 391 8.17 -17.67 7.42
N LEU A 392 7.31 -17.32 8.38
CA LEU A 392 6.94 -18.23 9.47
C LEU A 392 6.16 -19.46 8.97
N ILE A 393 5.27 -19.29 7.98
CA ILE A 393 4.53 -20.37 7.34
C ILE A 393 5.48 -21.30 6.58
N ALA A 394 6.39 -20.74 5.78
CA ALA A 394 7.38 -21.54 5.04
C ALA A 394 8.26 -22.36 5.97
N VAL A 395 8.71 -21.78 7.08
CA VAL A 395 9.48 -22.47 8.11
C VAL A 395 8.65 -23.55 8.82
N PHE A 396 7.37 -23.27 9.08
CA PHE A 396 6.45 -24.23 9.68
C PHE A 396 6.24 -25.44 8.77
N LEU A 397 5.94 -25.22 7.49
CA LEU A 397 5.76 -26.28 6.50
C LEU A 397 7.05 -27.11 6.32
N ALA A 398 8.20 -26.46 6.15
CA ALA A 398 9.48 -27.13 6.02
C ALA A 398 9.79 -27.98 7.27
N GLY A 399 9.55 -27.46 8.46
CA GLY A 399 9.75 -28.20 9.72
C GLY A 399 8.90 -29.47 9.79
N LEU A 400 7.62 -29.38 9.43
CA LEU A 400 6.72 -30.54 9.41
C LEU A 400 7.15 -31.59 8.38
N MET A 401 7.53 -31.16 7.17
CA MET A 401 7.95 -32.07 6.09
C MET A 401 9.19 -32.89 6.45
N ILE A 402 10.12 -32.31 7.21
CA ILE A 402 11.35 -33.00 7.62
C ILE A 402 11.24 -33.65 9.03
N GLY A 403 10.05 -33.65 9.63
CA GLY A 403 9.79 -34.25 10.95
C GLY A 403 10.49 -33.56 12.11
N ARG A 404 10.71 -32.23 12.02
CA ARG A 404 11.38 -31.42 13.05
C ARG A 404 10.43 -30.37 13.62
N THR A 405 10.67 -29.96 14.86
CA THR A 405 9.93 -28.85 15.45
C THR A 405 10.22 -27.57 14.65
N PRO A 406 9.19 -26.90 14.08
CA PRO A 406 9.38 -25.65 13.36
C PRO A 406 9.94 -24.57 14.28
N GLU A 407 11.01 -23.91 13.88
CA GLU A 407 11.60 -22.79 14.63
C GLU A 407 12.12 -21.69 13.71
N TYR A 408 11.92 -20.45 14.11
CA TYR A 408 12.47 -19.30 13.40
C TYR A 408 13.35 -18.48 14.35
N LEU A 409 14.61 -18.25 13.96
CA LEU A 409 15.62 -17.55 14.76
C LEU A 409 15.71 -18.03 16.22
N GLY A 410 15.65 -19.37 16.40
CA GLY A 410 15.71 -20.02 17.71
C GLY A 410 14.42 -19.99 18.53
N LYS A 411 13.32 -19.53 17.95
CA LYS A 411 11.99 -19.52 18.59
C LYS A 411 11.10 -20.59 17.97
N LYS A 412 10.60 -21.50 18.79
CA LYS A 412 9.69 -22.57 18.35
C LYS A 412 8.31 -22.01 18.01
N LEU A 413 7.77 -22.44 16.86
CA LEU A 413 6.39 -22.17 16.45
C LEU A 413 5.48 -23.26 17.01
N GLN A 414 4.56 -22.88 17.87
CA GLN A 414 3.62 -23.77 18.55
C GLN A 414 2.18 -23.49 18.07
N ALA A 415 1.22 -24.25 18.56
CA ALA A 415 -0.18 -24.18 18.11
C ALA A 415 -0.75 -22.75 18.11
N ARG A 416 -0.46 -21.95 19.15
CA ARG A 416 -0.98 -20.58 19.26
C ARG A 416 -0.46 -19.65 18.16
N GLU A 417 0.85 -19.71 17.86
CA GLU A 417 1.44 -18.92 16.78
C GLU A 417 0.86 -19.34 15.42
N VAL A 418 0.70 -20.66 15.21
CA VAL A 418 0.12 -21.20 13.97
C VAL A 418 -1.35 -20.77 13.81
N GLN A 419 -2.15 -20.78 14.89
CA GLN A 419 -3.53 -20.29 14.83
C GLN A 419 -3.60 -18.82 14.45
N LEU A 420 -2.71 -17.97 14.97
CA LEU A 420 -2.65 -16.55 14.60
C LEU A 420 -2.21 -16.36 13.14
N LEU A 421 -1.26 -17.15 12.65
CA LEU A 421 -0.85 -17.17 11.25
C LEU A 421 -2.01 -17.55 10.32
N VAL A 422 -2.74 -18.62 10.65
CA VAL A 422 -3.90 -19.06 9.86
C VAL A 422 -5.01 -18.02 9.88
N ALA A 423 -5.31 -17.44 11.05
CA ALA A 423 -6.31 -16.36 11.16
C ALA A 423 -5.96 -15.17 10.24
N THR A 424 -4.68 -14.80 10.16
CA THR A 424 -4.24 -13.73 9.27
C THR A 424 -4.36 -14.09 7.80
N LEU A 425 -4.03 -15.33 7.42
CA LEU A 425 -4.17 -15.81 6.04
C LEU A 425 -5.62 -15.79 5.54
N LEU A 426 -6.60 -16.02 6.43
CA LEU A 426 -8.01 -16.03 6.08
C LEU A 426 -8.61 -14.63 5.81
N VAL A 427 -7.90 -13.56 6.16
CA VAL A 427 -8.39 -12.18 5.96
C VAL A 427 -8.64 -11.88 4.49
N MET A 428 -7.66 -12.18 3.63
CA MET A 428 -7.79 -11.93 2.18
C MET A 428 -8.92 -12.73 1.53
N PRO A 429 -9.03 -14.06 1.72
CA PRO A 429 -10.16 -14.82 1.20
C PRO A 429 -11.53 -14.30 1.67
N VAL A 430 -11.66 -13.92 2.93
CA VAL A 430 -12.93 -13.39 3.46
C VAL A 430 -13.29 -12.07 2.76
N GLY A 431 -12.40 -11.13 2.67
CA GLY A 431 -12.69 -9.84 2.04
C GLY A 431 -12.90 -9.96 0.53
N VAL A 432 -12.04 -10.70 -0.17
CA VAL A 432 -12.10 -10.82 -1.64
C VAL A 432 -13.22 -11.74 -2.09
N LEU A 433 -13.25 -12.97 -1.56
CA LEU A 433 -14.16 -14.00 -2.06
C LEU A 433 -15.56 -13.89 -1.46
N VAL A 434 -15.68 -13.69 -0.14
CA VAL A 434 -17.01 -13.67 0.51
C VAL A 434 -17.72 -12.34 0.23
N LEU A 435 -17.06 -11.19 0.50
CA LEU A 435 -17.71 -9.89 0.26
C LEU A 435 -17.90 -9.62 -1.24
N GLY A 436 -16.92 -10.01 -2.08
CA GLY A 436 -17.05 -9.94 -3.53
C GLY A 436 -18.19 -10.81 -4.07
N ALA A 437 -18.35 -12.05 -3.57
CA ALA A 437 -19.46 -12.93 -3.97
C ALA A 437 -20.83 -12.36 -3.57
N ILE A 438 -20.95 -11.77 -2.37
CA ILE A 438 -22.18 -11.10 -1.95
C ILE A 438 -22.53 -9.98 -2.94
N ALA A 439 -21.57 -9.14 -3.30
CA ALA A 439 -21.80 -8.05 -4.26
C ALA A 439 -22.16 -8.56 -5.67
N ALA A 440 -21.51 -9.63 -6.14
CA ALA A 440 -21.79 -10.24 -7.44
C ALA A 440 -23.15 -10.94 -7.51
N SER A 441 -23.68 -11.41 -6.37
CA SER A 441 -24.93 -12.16 -6.31
C SER A 441 -26.19 -11.26 -6.26
N LEU A 442 -26.02 -9.97 -6.00
CA LEU A 442 -27.11 -9.01 -5.86
C LEU A 442 -27.27 -8.20 -7.16
N PRO A 443 -28.45 -8.19 -7.82
CA PRO A 443 -28.62 -7.53 -9.12
C PRO A 443 -28.28 -6.04 -9.15
N GLY A 444 -28.60 -5.29 -8.08
CA GLY A 444 -28.28 -3.87 -7.97
C GLY A 444 -26.76 -3.61 -7.89
N PRO A 445 -26.06 -4.17 -6.90
CA PRO A 445 -24.61 -4.07 -6.76
C PRO A 445 -23.84 -4.62 -7.97
N ALA A 446 -24.24 -5.76 -8.52
CA ALA A 446 -23.61 -6.34 -9.70
C ALA A 446 -23.75 -5.44 -10.95
N GLY A 447 -24.76 -4.58 -11.01
CA GLY A 447 -24.96 -3.61 -12.08
C GLY A 447 -24.06 -2.37 -12.02
N ALA A 448 -23.18 -2.26 -11.02
CA ALA A 448 -22.22 -1.13 -10.90
C ALA A 448 -21.04 -1.22 -11.89
N VAL A 449 -20.91 -2.35 -12.62
CA VAL A 449 -19.86 -2.54 -13.64
C VAL A 449 -20.21 -1.81 -14.92
N SER A 450 -19.22 -1.25 -15.61
CA SER A 450 -19.39 -0.55 -16.88
C SER A 450 -19.27 -1.46 -18.10
N ASN A 451 -18.71 -2.66 -17.93
CA ASN A 451 -18.50 -3.63 -19.00
C ASN A 451 -19.21 -4.95 -18.69
N PRO A 452 -19.71 -5.67 -19.70
CA PRO A 452 -20.35 -6.98 -19.51
C PRO A 452 -19.32 -8.12 -19.39
N GLY A 453 -19.82 -9.30 -18.98
CA GLY A 453 -19.07 -10.56 -19.03
C GLY A 453 -17.87 -10.63 -18.09
N ALA A 454 -16.80 -11.27 -18.55
CA ALA A 454 -15.60 -11.54 -17.77
C ALA A 454 -14.89 -10.26 -17.33
N HIS A 455 -14.88 -9.22 -18.16
CA HIS A 455 -14.30 -7.92 -17.81
C HIS A 455 -15.06 -7.23 -16.68
N GLY A 456 -16.40 -7.18 -16.77
CA GLY A 456 -17.22 -6.62 -15.68
C GLY A 456 -17.08 -7.38 -14.36
N PHE A 457 -16.95 -8.72 -14.43
CA PHE A 457 -16.61 -9.50 -13.25
C PHE A 457 -15.22 -9.12 -12.69
N SER A 458 -14.24 -8.90 -13.56
CA SER A 458 -12.90 -8.43 -13.17
C SER A 458 -12.94 -7.05 -12.51
N GLN A 459 -13.80 -6.10 -12.97
CA GLN A 459 -13.98 -4.79 -12.33
C GLN A 459 -14.44 -4.94 -10.87
N LEU A 460 -15.44 -5.76 -10.63
CA LEU A 460 -15.98 -6.01 -9.30
C LEU A 460 -14.95 -6.75 -8.43
N LEU A 461 -14.34 -7.81 -8.96
CA LEU A 461 -13.30 -8.57 -8.26
C LEU A 461 -12.12 -7.66 -7.88
N TYR A 462 -11.69 -6.78 -8.78
CA TYR A 462 -10.62 -5.81 -8.53
C TYR A 462 -10.98 -4.88 -7.37
N ALA A 463 -12.19 -4.32 -7.34
CA ALA A 463 -12.63 -3.40 -6.29
C ALA A 463 -12.57 -4.04 -4.89
N TYR A 464 -13.09 -5.25 -4.73
CA TYR A 464 -13.05 -5.96 -3.45
C TYR A 464 -11.65 -6.47 -3.09
N THR A 465 -10.83 -6.80 -4.08
CA THR A 465 -9.42 -7.15 -3.89
C THR A 465 -8.64 -5.93 -3.38
N SER A 466 -8.78 -4.80 -4.06
CA SER A 466 -8.12 -3.55 -3.70
C SER A 466 -8.54 -3.05 -2.32
N GLY A 467 -9.85 -3.08 -2.01
CA GLY A 467 -10.36 -2.72 -0.68
C GLY A 467 -9.79 -3.61 0.41
N THR A 468 -9.81 -4.94 0.23
CA THR A 468 -9.32 -5.89 1.25
C THR A 468 -7.79 -5.82 1.42
N ALA A 469 -7.04 -5.66 0.33
CA ALA A 469 -5.59 -5.49 0.36
C ALA A 469 -5.15 -4.12 0.91
N ASN A 470 -6.10 -3.20 1.12
CA ASN A 470 -5.83 -1.80 1.47
C ASN A 470 -4.96 -1.09 0.41
N ASN A 471 -5.19 -1.39 -0.87
CA ASN A 471 -4.46 -0.78 -1.98
C ASN A 471 -5.04 0.57 -2.41
N GLY A 472 -6.32 0.62 -2.81
CA GLY A 472 -7.03 1.83 -3.21
C GLY A 472 -7.17 2.03 -4.71
N SER A 473 -6.40 1.35 -5.58
CA SER A 473 -6.61 1.41 -7.03
C SER A 473 -7.90 0.72 -7.44
N ALA A 474 -8.46 1.15 -8.58
CA ALA A 474 -9.69 0.58 -9.14
C ALA A 474 -9.52 0.31 -10.63
N PHE A 475 -10.33 -0.60 -11.17
CA PHE A 475 -10.69 -0.54 -12.58
C PHE A 475 -11.69 0.60 -12.72
N ALA A 476 -11.27 1.70 -13.36
CA ALA A 476 -12.10 2.88 -13.53
C ALA A 476 -13.32 2.55 -14.39
N GLY A 477 -14.45 3.20 -14.12
CA GLY A 477 -15.74 2.82 -14.71
C GLY A 477 -16.61 1.98 -13.77
N PHE A 478 -16.04 1.38 -12.71
CA PHE A 478 -16.82 0.76 -11.65
C PHE A 478 -17.57 1.81 -10.82
N GLY A 479 -18.90 1.74 -10.81
CA GLY A 479 -19.80 2.67 -10.13
C GLY A 479 -19.83 2.48 -8.61
N ALA A 480 -18.72 2.75 -7.95
CA ALA A 480 -18.54 2.46 -6.52
C ALA A 480 -19.34 3.39 -5.58
N ASN A 481 -19.75 4.58 -6.03
CA ASN A 481 -20.44 5.55 -5.16
C ASN A 481 -21.92 5.23 -5.00
N THR A 482 -22.21 4.14 -4.34
CA THR A 482 -23.54 3.74 -3.86
C THR A 482 -23.47 3.42 -2.38
N VAL A 483 -24.58 3.53 -1.66
CA VAL A 483 -24.62 3.21 -0.21
C VAL A 483 -24.10 1.78 0.03
N PHE A 484 -24.51 0.83 -0.81
CA PHE A 484 -24.04 -0.56 -0.68
C PHE A 484 -22.52 -0.69 -0.82
N HIS A 485 -21.95 -0.21 -1.92
CA HIS A 485 -20.51 -0.35 -2.16
C HIS A 485 -19.68 0.51 -1.19
N ASN A 486 -20.15 1.70 -0.83
CA ASN A 486 -19.48 2.53 0.18
C ASN A 486 -19.34 1.79 1.51
N LEU A 487 -20.38 1.08 1.96
CA LEU A 487 -20.34 0.31 3.21
C LEU A 487 -19.57 -1.00 3.06
N MET A 488 -19.79 -1.77 2.00
CA MET A 488 -19.16 -3.08 1.81
C MET A 488 -17.66 -2.99 1.53
N ILE A 489 -17.23 -2.05 0.68
CA ILE A 489 -15.79 -1.80 0.46
C ILE A 489 -15.18 -1.21 1.74
N GLY A 490 -15.91 -0.35 2.47
CA GLY A 490 -15.51 0.12 3.79
C GLY A 490 -15.25 -1.04 4.77
N LEU A 491 -16.17 -2.00 4.81
CA LEU A 491 -15.99 -3.22 5.62
C LEU A 491 -14.79 -4.06 5.15
N ALA A 492 -14.60 -4.22 3.84
CA ALA A 492 -13.46 -4.94 3.28
C ALA A 492 -12.12 -4.29 3.71
N MET A 493 -12.04 -2.95 3.67
CA MET A 493 -10.87 -2.19 4.11
C MET A 493 -10.60 -2.37 5.62
N LEU A 494 -11.63 -2.35 6.47
CA LEU A 494 -11.49 -2.58 7.91
C LEU A 494 -11.02 -4.01 8.20
N VAL A 495 -11.62 -5.00 7.54
CA VAL A 495 -11.22 -6.42 7.64
C VAL A 495 -9.77 -6.58 7.19
N GLY A 496 -9.40 -6.03 6.04
CA GLY A 496 -8.03 -6.05 5.52
C GLY A 496 -7.02 -5.47 6.52
N ARG A 497 -7.26 -4.27 7.03
CA ARG A 497 -6.29 -3.58 7.90
C ARG A 497 -6.20 -4.21 9.29
N PHE A 498 -7.33 -4.27 10.00
CA PHE A 498 -7.32 -4.68 11.40
C PHE A 498 -7.33 -6.20 11.56
N GLY A 499 -7.89 -6.95 10.60
CA GLY A 499 -7.78 -8.40 10.55
C GLY A 499 -6.34 -8.90 10.46
N TYR A 500 -5.43 -8.10 9.85
CA TYR A 500 -3.98 -8.37 9.87
C TYR A 500 -3.31 -7.85 11.14
N ILE A 501 -3.51 -6.59 11.50
CA ILE A 501 -2.79 -5.93 12.59
C ILE A 501 -3.00 -6.63 13.93
N LEU A 502 -4.23 -7.03 14.26
CA LEU A 502 -4.55 -7.62 15.55
C LEU A 502 -3.84 -8.96 15.79
N PRO A 503 -3.91 -9.95 14.88
CA PRO A 503 -3.15 -11.19 15.04
C PRO A 503 -1.63 -10.97 14.99
N VAL A 504 -1.13 -10.01 14.18
CA VAL A 504 0.30 -9.69 14.09
C VAL A 504 0.84 -9.19 15.42
N LEU A 505 0.14 -8.28 16.11
CA LEU A 505 0.53 -7.78 17.44
C LEU A 505 0.45 -8.87 18.52
N ALA A 506 -0.59 -9.72 18.47
CA ALA A 506 -0.68 -10.88 19.35
C ALA A 506 0.47 -11.87 19.12
N LEU A 507 0.81 -12.13 17.86
CA LEU A 507 1.96 -12.96 17.46
C LEU A 507 3.28 -12.36 17.95
N ALA A 508 3.46 -11.05 17.80
CA ALA A 508 4.64 -10.34 18.32
C ALA A 508 4.78 -10.54 19.84
N GLY A 509 3.68 -10.42 20.59
CA GLY A 509 3.64 -10.67 22.03
C GLY A 509 4.00 -12.12 22.39
N CYS A 510 3.43 -13.09 21.66
CA CYS A 510 3.77 -14.51 21.86
C CYS A 510 5.27 -14.78 21.58
N LEU A 511 5.80 -14.23 20.50
CA LEU A 511 7.21 -14.41 20.14
C LEU A 511 8.16 -13.70 21.13
N ALA A 512 7.82 -12.51 21.61
CA ALA A 512 8.64 -11.80 22.60
C ALA A 512 8.81 -12.58 23.92
N ALA A 513 7.74 -13.23 24.38
CA ALA A 513 7.73 -14.01 25.61
C ALA A 513 8.59 -15.30 25.55
N LYS A 514 8.92 -15.78 24.35
CA LYS A 514 9.69 -17.02 24.19
C LYS A 514 11.16 -16.86 24.55
N LYS A 515 11.70 -17.93 25.15
CA LYS A 515 13.15 -18.14 25.26
C LYS A 515 13.68 -18.49 23.87
N SER A 516 14.81 -17.93 23.46
CA SER A 516 15.50 -18.36 22.25
C SER A 516 16.49 -19.46 22.60
N ALA A 517 16.36 -20.60 21.94
CA ALA A 517 17.40 -21.63 21.97
C ALA A 517 18.57 -21.20 21.06
N PRO A 518 19.83 -21.59 21.36
CA PRO A 518 20.91 -21.48 20.38
C PRO A 518 20.52 -22.22 19.12
N GLN A 519 20.74 -21.61 17.95
CA GLN A 519 20.56 -22.32 16.69
C GLN A 519 21.53 -23.51 16.67
N GLY A 520 20.99 -24.72 16.76
CA GLY A 520 21.79 -25.95 16.67
C GLY A 520 22.26 -26.18 15.23
N GLN A 521 23.30 -26.99 15.04
CA GLN A 521 23.78 -27.38 13.70
C GLN A 521 22.69 -28.04 12.83
N ASN A 522 21.58 -28.41 13.44
CA ASN A 522 20.45 -29.10 12.81
C ASN A 522 19.25 -28.19 12.54
N SER A 523 19.33 -26.86 12.79
CA SER A 523 18.25 -25.91 12.46
C SER A 523 18.13 -25.76 10.94
N PHE A 524 16.89 -25.64 10.42
CA PHE A 524 16.67 -25.35 9.01
C PHE A 524 17.20 -23.93 8.69
N PRO A 525 18.08 -23.78 7.69
CA PRO A 525 18.64 -22.47 7.37
C PRO A 525 17.57 -21.57 6.76
N THR A 526 17.29 -20.44 7.41
CA THR A 526 16.28 -19.45 6.99
C THR A 526 16.86 -18.33 6.13
N HIS A 527 17.94 -18.62 5.40
CA HIS A 527 18.61 -17.71 4.48
C HIS A 527 19.22 -18.49 3.31
N GLY A 528 19.60 -17.78 2.25
CA GLY A 528 20.20 -18.40 1.07
C GLY A 528 19.18 -18.83 0.02
N PRO A 529 19.66 -19.34 -1.15
CA PRO A 529 18.82 -19.59 -2.31
C PRO A 529 17.71 -20.62 -2.07
N LEU A 530 18.00 -21.68 -1.34
CA LEU A 530 17.01 -22.74 -1.02
C LEU A 530 15.83 -22.17 -0.22
N PHE A 531 16.11 -21.37 0.80
CA PHE A 531 15.06 -20.74 1.59
C PHE A 531 14.27 -19.71 0.78
N THR A 532 14.96 -18.91 -0.03
CA THR A 532 14.31 -17.94 -0.95
C THR A 532 13.37 -18.65 -1.92
N GLY A 533 13.80 -19.77 -2.52
CA GLY A 533 12.95 -20.59 -3.39
C GLY A 533 11.75 -21.20 -2.67
N LEU A 534 11.95 -21.73 -1.46
CA LEU A 534 10.86 -22.28 -0.64
C LEU A 534 9.83 -21.19 -0.29
N LEU A 535 10.29 -20.01 0.10
CA LEU A 535 9.41 -18.88 0.41
C LEU A 535 8.60 -18.43 -0.82
N LEU A 536 9.27 -18.30 -1.98
CA LEU A 536 8.63 -17.97 -3.25
C LEU A 536 7.52 -18.98 -3.59
N VAL A 537 7.85 -20.28 -3.56
CA VAL A 537 6.88 -21.36 -3.84
C VAL A 537 5.74 -21.36 -2.83
N THR A 538 6.01 -21.13 -1.55
CA THR A 538 4.96 -21.05 -0.51
C THR A 538 3.97 -19.91 -0.81
N ILE A 539 4.45 -18.73 -1.18
CA ILE A 539 3.58 -17.58 -1.52
C ILE A 539 2.73 -17.91 -2.74
N LEU A 540 3.34 -18.44 -3.80
CA LEU A 540 2.64 -18.76 -5.05
C LEU A 540 1.62 -19.89 -4.87
N LEU A 541 1.93 -20.91 -4.06
CA LEU A 541 1.01 -22.01 -3.77
C LEU A 541 -0.20 -21.52 -2.95
N VAL A 542 0.03 -20.77 -1.88
CA VAL A 542 -1.06 -20.25 -1.05
C VAL A 542 -1.95 -19.30 -1.87
N GLY A 543 -1.36 -18.36 -2.60
CA GLY A 543 -2.10 -17.43 -3.45
C GLY A 543 -2.85 -18.14 -4.59
N GLY A 544 -2.17 -19.04 -5.29
CA GLY A 544 -2.76 -19.80 -6.40
C GLY A 544 -3.91 -20.69 -5.96
N LEU A 545 -3.73 -21.51 -4.91
CA LEU A 545 -4.80 -22.38 -4.39
C LEU A 545 -6.02 -21.56 -3.92
N THR A 546 -5.81 -20.36 -3.43
CA THR A 546 -6.88 -19.52 -2.90
C THR A 546 -7.66 -18.79 -4.01
N PHE A 547 -6.95 -18.19 -4.98
CA PHE A 547 -7.55 -17.20 -5.88
C PHE A 547 -7.63 -17.61 -7.34
N LEU A 548 -6.94 -18.70 -7.78
CA LEU A 548 -6.96 -19.14 -9.18
C LEU A 548 -8.37 -19.34 -9.74
N PRO A 549 -9.37 -19.90 -9.00
CA PRO A 549 -10.73 -20.05 -9.53
C PRO A 549 -11.38 -18.72 -9.92
N THR A 550 -11.22 -17.65 -9.13
CA THR A 550 -11.79 -16.33 -9.44
C THR A 550 -11.03 -15.64 -10.58
N LEU A 551 -9.72 -15.80 -10.64
CA LEU A 551 -8.90 -15.31 -11.75
C LEU A 551 -9.25 -16.01 -13.07
N ALA A 552 -9.64 -17.29 -13.02
CA ALA A 552 -10.08 -18.05 -14.19
C ALA A 552 -11.43 -17.52 -14.74
N LEU A 553 -12.33 -17.05 -13.87
CA LEU A 553 -13.63 -16.50 -14.26
C LEU A 553 -13.56 -15.06 -14.81
N GLY A 554 -12.54 -14.31 -14.42
CA GLY A 554 -12.31 -12.92 -14.84
C GLY A 554 -11.22 -12.83 -15.90
N PRO A 555 -10.01 -12.39 -15.53
CA PRO A 555 -8.97 -12.00 -16.51
C PRO A 555 -8.49 -13.14 -17.41
N ILE A 556 -8.50 -14.41 -16.94
CA ILE A 556 -8.09 -15.54 -17.78
C ILE A 556 -9.18 -15.82 -18.84
N ALA A 557 -10.46 -15.85 -18.45
CA ALA A 557 -11.57 -16.02 -19.38
C ALA A 557 -11.61 -14.90 -20.41
N GLU A 558 -11.37 -13.66 -20.00
CA GLU A 558 -11.28 -12.50 -20.87
C GLU A 558 -10.14 -12.64 -21.88
N HIS A 559 -8.93 -12.96 -21.42
CA HIS A 559 -7.76 -13.17 -22.27
C HIS A 559 -8.02 -14.19 -23.38
N LEU A 560 -8.58 -15.35 -22.99
CA LEU A 560 -8.91 -16.42 -23.96
C LEU A 560 -10.05 -16.03 -24.90
N SER A 561 -11.06 -15.28 -24.45
CA SER A 561 -12.20 -14.87 -25.28
C SER A 561 -11.84 -13.79 -26.29
N LEU A 562 -10.84 -12.97 -26.01
CA LEU A 562 -10.33 -11.95 -26.92
C LEU A 562 -9.39 -12.54 -27.98
N GLY A 563 -8.89 -13.76 -27.80
CA GLY A 563 -8.03 -14.44 -28.78
C GLY A 563 -6.55 -14.03 -28.71
N PHE A 564 -6.07 -13.60 -27.51
CA PHE A 564 -4.65 -13.35 -27.30
C PHE A 564 -3.81 -14.62 -27.42
#